data_5cff49c5bde8925d78cc75de7823f34e
#
_entry.id   5cff49c5bde8925d78cc75de7823f34e
#
_cell.length_a   1.000
_cell.length_b   1.000
_cell.length_c   1.000
_cell.angle_alpha   90.00
_cell.angle_beta   90.00
_cell.angle_gamma   90.00
#
_symmetry.space_group_name_H-M   'P 1'
#
loop_
_entity.id
_entity.type
_entity.pdbx_description
1 polymer ?
#
loop_
_entity_poly.entity_id
_entity_poly.type
_entity_poly.pdbx_seq_one_letter_code
_entity_poly.pdbx_strand_id
1 'polypeptide(L)'
;MRRTWVVILCILLLALTIDFHPRTNKVTRAQTGGPTMLDPNLAIRAVIGDLVTPIAMAFIGPNDFLLLEKNTGKVQRVVNGAVHSTVLDLGVNFASERGLLGIALHPGFPTNPGVYLFWSCQGTPPPESNPFFPVEQECADTPQLGADTDNILAVPLLGNRVDRFLWNGSTLTFDHNLVKLLSFQNDGAPVPPNQGDETQPPRGNHDGGVLAFGHDGKLYIMFGDAGRRGQLQNLPSGPTLTGLGPTVPDDQFGGPQPDDAHFTGVILRLNADGTTPTDNPFFALGAAMNNEVGTNLQKVFAYGVRNSFGMAVDPLSGNLWDQENGEDAFDEINLVEPGMNSGWIQIIGPAERVPEYKLIETTALHHEDFPNLQQFRWGPERIADTPQEALSRLFVLAGSRYSDPEFSWKHVLAPAAIGFLNSRALGPQYFGDLFVGFSVPEPLGGPLFHFNLTGNRRKIGVDDPRLEDRVADNLTFHEMTESESLLIGRDFGIITDIKTGPNGNLFVISLDQGTVYEIFRSK
;
A
#
# COMPACT_ATOMS: atom_id res chain seq x y z
N MET A 1 -54.64 1.73 -22.68
CA MET A 1 -53.41 2.26 -23.28
C MET A 1 -52.86 3.38 -22.41
N ARG A 2 -52.01 3.07 -21.50
CA ARG A 2 -51.19 4.05 -20.73
C ARG A 2 -49.74 3.65 -20.94
N ARG A 3 -48.99 4.50 -21.61
CA ARG A 3 -47.54 4.36 -21.78
C ARG A 3 -46.84 4.85 -20.52
N THR A 4 -46.23 3.95 -19.82
CA THR A 4 -45.32 4.24 -18.68
C THR A 4 -43.94 4.48 -19.26
N TRP A 5 -43.39 5.67 -19.08
CA TRP A 5 -42.01 6.00 -19.39
C TRP A 5 -41.16 5.54 -18.21
N VAL A 6 -40.30 4.57 -18.44
CA VAL A 6 -39.22 4.21 -17.51
C VAL A 6 -38.08 5.17 -17.81
N VAL A 7 -37.83 6.07 -16.89
CA VAL A 7 -36.62 6.89 -16.87
C VAL A 7 -35.52 6.03 -16.24
N ILE A 8 -34.64 5.53 -17.09
CA ILE A 8 -33.39 4.88 -16.64
C ILE A 8 -32.46 6.01 -16.22
N LEU A 9 -32.34 6.21 -14.92
CA LEU A 9 -31.32 7.06 -14.31
C LEU A 9 -30.03 6.23 -14.22
N CYS A 10 -29.14 6.41 -15.22
CA CYS A 10 -27.77 5.90 -15.11
C CYS A 10 -27.05 6.72 -14.05
N ILE A 11 -26.99 6.22 -12.83
CA ILE A 11 -26.05 6.69 -11.82
C ILE A 11 -24.72 6.06 -12.15
N LEU A 12 -23.80 6.87 -12.66
CA LEU A 12 -22.39 6.50 -12.82
C LEU A 12 -21.80 6.26 -11.43
N LEU A 13 -21.66 5.01 -11.05
CA LEU A 13 -20.78 4.60 -9.99
C LEU A 13 -19.34 4.80 -10.47
N LEU A 14 -18.68 5.82 -9.94
CA LEU A 14 -17.22 5.94 -9.99
C LEU A 14 -16.62 4.91 -9.01
N ALA A 15 -16.56 3.64 -9.44
CA ALA A 15 -15.41 2.87 -9.05
C ALA A 15 -14.21 3.65 -9.59
N LEU A 16 -13.29 4.09 -8.74
CA LEU A 16 -12.07 4.80 -9.15
C LEU A 16 -11.17 3.85 -9.97
N THR A 17 -11.61 3.52 -11.19
CA THR A 17 -10.72 3.15 -12.27
C THR A 17 -10.21 4.48 -12.81
N ILE A 18 -9.05 4.92 -12.34
CA ILE A 18 -8.35 6.06 -12.94
C ILE A 18 -7.93 5.63 -14.34
N ASP A 19 -8.75 5.97 -15.30
CA ASP A 19 -8.55 5.68 -16.71
C ASP A 19 -7.54 6.68 -17.28
N PHE A 20 -6.23 6.37 -17.13
CA PHE A 20 -5.16 7.13 -17.75
C PHE A 20 -4.95 6.67 -19.21
N HIS A 21 -5.85 7.07 -20.09
CA HIS A 21 -5.51 7.08 -21.51
C HIS A 21 -4.65 8.31 -21.82
N PRO A 22 -3.55 8.16 -22.59
CA PRO A 22 -2.79 9.30 -23.07
C PRO A 22 -3.56 10.00 -24.20
N ARG A 23 -4.62 10.69 -23.86
CA ARG A 23 -5.20 11.69 -24.75
C ARG A 23 -4.56 13.02 -24.40
N THR A 24 -3.79 13.55 -25.34
CA THR A 24 -3.32 14.92 -25.41
C THR A 24 -4.49 15.92 -25.50
N ASN A 25 -5.35 15.93 -24.53
CA ASN A 25 -6.26 17.03 -24.26
C ASN A 25 -5.88 17.57 -22.89
N LYS A 26 -5.12 18.65 -22.87
CA LYS A 26 -4.98 19.52 -21.72
C LYS A 26 -6.38 19.95 -21.30
N VAL A 27 -7.01 19.19 -20.42
CA VAL A 27 -8.09 19.70 -19.61
C VAL A 27 -7.41 20.64 -18.62
N THR A 28 -7.35 21.91 -18.98
CA THR A 28 -7.04 22.99 -18.04
C THR A 28 -8.19 23.00 -17.03
N ARG A 29 -8.07 22.17 -16.00
CA ARG A 29 -8.89 22.30 -14.80
C ARG A 29 -8.47 23.63 -14.17
N ALA A 30 -9.36 24.57 -14.08
CA ALA A 30 -9.13 25.78 -13.30
C ALA A 30 -9.03 25.33 -11.84
N GLN A 31 -7.80 25.13 -11.37
CA GLN A 31 -7.47 24.87 -9.98
C GLN A 31 -7.69 26.20 -9.24
N THR A 32 -8.80 26.34 -8.57
CA THR A 32 -9.08 27.45 -7.69
C THR A 32 -8.39 27.19 -6.35
N GLY A 33 -7.08 27.40 -6.27
CA GLY A 33 -6.26 27.30 -5.07
C GLY A 33 -5.47 26.00 -4.99
N GLY A 34 -4.13 26.06 -4.77
CA GLY A 34 -3.28 24.93 -4.40
C GLY A 34 -3.53 24.49 -2.95
N PRO A 35 -2.78 23.46 -2.47
CA PRO A 35 -2.92 22.97 -1.11
C PRO A 35 -2.70 24.06 -0.06
N THR A 36 -3.39 23.93 1.07
CA THR A 36 -3.37 24.92 2.16
C THR A 36 -3.08 24.27 3.50
N MET A 37 -2.33 24.96 4.35
CA MET A 37 -2.12 24.57 5.75
C MET A 37 -3.14 25.25 6.65
N LEU A 38 -3.60 24.54 7.68
CA LEU A 38 -4.52 25.09 8.68
C LEU A 38 -3.76 25.79 9.82
N ASP A 39 -2.51 25.36 10.12
CA ASP A 39 -1.63 26.11 11.01
C ASP A 39 -1.09 27.36 10.29
N PRO A 40 -1.40 28.59 10.75
CA PRO A 40 -0.94 29.83 10.11
C PRO A 40 0.59 30.03 10.17
N ASN A 41 1.30 29.25 10.98
CA ASN A 41 2.76 29.27 11.05
C ASN A 41 3.41 28.36 9.99
N LEU A 42 2.63 27.61 9.24
CA LEU A 42 3.10 26.76 8.17
C LEU A 42 2.70 27.32 6.80
N ALA A 43 3.56 27.10 5.84
CA ALA A 43 3.34 27.50 4.45
C ALA A 43 3.72 26.33 3.52
N ILE A 44 3.20 26.38 2.30
CA ILE A 44 3.46 25.37 1.26
C ILE A 44 4.04 26.06 0.02
N ARG A 45 4.92 25.37 -0.66
CA ARG A 45 5.34 25.71 -2.03
C ARG A 45 5.48 24.45 -2.89
N ALA A 46 5.20 24.58 -4.16
CA ALA A 46 5.57 23.56 -5.13
C ALA A 46 7.10 23.58 -5.31
N VAL A 47 7.72 22.42 -5.21
CA VAL A 47 9.15 22.22 -5.50
C VAL A 47 9.35 21.93 -6.97
N ILE A 48 8.51 21.05 -7.52
CA ILE A 48 8.48 20.67 -8.94
C ILE A 48 7.05 20.21 -9.27
N GLY A 49 6.60 20.52 -10.47
CA GLY A 49 5.31 20.10 -11.03
C GLY A 49 5.48 19.48 -12.41
N ASP A 50 4.36 19.22 -13.08
CA ASP A 50 4.28 18.59 -14.39
C ASP A 50 4.93 17.18 -14.47
N LEU A 51 4.98 16.45 -13.33
CA LEU A 51 5.46 15.09 -13.24
C LEU A 51 4.39 14.09 -13.69
N VAL A 52 4.81 12.94 -14.20
CA VAL A 52 3.90 11.88 -14.65
C VAL A 52 3.71 10.86 -13.53
N THR A 53 2.55 10.87 -12.88
CA THR A 53 2.21 9.93 -11.79
C THR A 53 3.34 9.71 -10.77
N PRO A 54 3.87 10.79 -10.14
CA PRO A 54 4.91 10.65 -9.14
C PRO A 54 4.37 9.92 -7.92
N ILE A 55 5.12 8.93 -7.39
CA ILE A 55 4.59 8.07 -6.33
C ILE A 55 5.47 8.00 -5.08
N ALA A 56 6.76 7.97 -5.21
CA ALA A 56 7.69 7.89 -4.08
C ALA A 56 9.00 8.63 -4.37
N MET A 57 9.70 9.07 -3.34
CA MET A 57 10.99 9.75 -3.49
C MET A 57 12.00 9.35 -2.42
N ALA A 58 13.30 9.55 -2.74
CA ALA A 58 14.39 9.37 -1.79
C ALA A 58 15.46 10.45 -2.01
N PHE A 59 15.80 11.18 -0.95
CA PHE A 59 16.84 12.21 -1.01
C PHE A 59 18.23 11.59 -1.09
N ILE A 60 19.02 11.98 -2.08
CA ILE A 60 20.41 11.58 -2.26
C ILE A 60 21.39 12.72 -1.93
N GLY A 61 20.87 13.91 -1.69
CA GLY A 61 21.64 15.10 -1.30
C GLY A 61 20.74 16.31 -1.02
N PRO A 62 21.32 17.44 -0.60
CA PRO A 62 20.58 18.68 -0.48
C PRO A 62 19.96 19.11 -1.81
N ASN A 63 18.64 19.30 -1.85
CA ASN A 63 17.88 19.62 -3.06
C ASN A 63 18.13 18.65 -4.23
N ASP A 64 18.48 17.39 -3.94
CA ASP A 64 18.79 16.35 -4.90
C ASP A 64 18.12 15.05 -4.44
N PHE A 65 17.18 14.52 -5.23
CA PHE A 65 16.43 13.32 -4.91
C PHE A 65 16.08 12.49 -6.13
N LEU A 66 15.91 11.21 -5.92
CA LEU A 66 15.33 10.28 -6.88
C LEU A 66 13.81 10.29 -6.68
N LEU A 67 13.08 10.36 -7.79
CA LEU A 67 11.61 10.35 -7.84
C LEU A 67 11.14 9.23 -8.75
N LEU A 68 10.17 8.47 -8.30
CA LEU A 68 9.56 7.41 -9.08
C LEU A 68 8.32 7.90 -9.81
N GLU A 69 8.22 7.58 -11.10
CA GLU A 69 7.00 7.73 -11.89
C GLU A 69 6.34 6.36 -12.06
N LYS A 70 5.20 6.17 -11.37
CA LYS A 70 4.48 4.89 -11.26
C LYS A 70 4.21 4.23 -12.61
N ASN A 71 3.63 5.00 -13.55
CA ASN A 71 3.11 4.46 -14.80
C ASN A 71 4.14 4.40 -15.91
N THR A 72 5.20 5.20 -15.84
CA THR A 72 6.24 5.22 -16.87
C THR A 72 7.41 4.27 -16.58
N GLY A 73 7.54 3.83 -15.31
CA GLY A 73 8.70 3.04 -14.87
C GLY A 73 9.98 3.85 -14.71
N LYS A 74 9.92 5.17 -14.85
CA LYS A 74 11.09 6.03 -14.80
C LYS A 74 11.48 6.39 -13.38
N VAL A 75 12.78 6.32 -13.11
CA VAL A 75 13.38 6.97 -11.95
C VAL A 75 14.00 8.27 -12.42
N GLN A 76 13.42 9.39 -12.02
CA GLN A 76 13.90 10.72 -12.33
C GLN A 76 14.85 11.21 -11.24
N ARG A 77 15.99 11.78 -11.61
CA ARG A 77 16.78 12.59 -10.68
C ARG A 77 16.32 14.02 -10.75
N VAL A 78 15.89 14.57 -9.63
CA VAL A 78 15.46 15.97 -9.52
C VAL A 78 16.52 16.75 -8.75
N VAL A 79 17.01 17.83 -9.35
CA VAL A 79 18.02 18.70 -8.74
C VAL A 79 17.51 20.13 -8.73
N ASN A 80 17.51 20.78 -7.57
CA ASN A 80 17.07 22.18 -7.40
C ASN A 80 15.68 22.46 -8.02
N GLY A 81 14.75 21.51 -7.88
CA GLY A 81 13.38 21.66 -8.34
C GLY A 81 13.16 21.47 -9.85
N ALA A 82 14.10 20.82 -10.54
CA ALA A 82 13.95 20.47 -11.95
C ALA A 82 14.41 19.02 -12.23
N VAL A 83 13.75 18.32 -13.13
CA VAL A 83 14.23 17.02 -13.63
C VAL A 83 15.56 17.22 -14.31
N HIS A 84 16.61 16.62 -13.75
CA HIS A 84 17.96 16.69 -14.28
C HIS A 84 18.20 15.60 -15.33
N SER A 85 17.78 14.36 -15.04
CA SER A 85 17.93 13.20 -15.92
C SER A 85 17.02 12.06 -15.49
N THR A 86 16.64 11.20 -16.44
CA THR A 86 16.14 9.86 -16.15
C THR A 86 17.35 8.95 -15.88
N VAL A 87 17.39 8.34 -14.70
CA VAL A 87 18.53 7.53 -14.25
C VAL A 87 18.29 6.03 -14.39
N LEU A 88 17.03 5.65 -14.60
CA LEU A 88 16.57 4.29 -14.90
C LEU A 88 15.20 4.37 -15.57
N ASP A 89 14.92 3.46 -16.51
CA ASP A 89 13.65 3.35 -17.22
C ASP A 89 13.25 1.86 -17.30
N LEU A 90 12.28 1.45 -16.49
CA LEU A 90 11.84 0.06 -16.37
C LEU A 90 10.57 -0.19 -17.17
N GLY A 91 10.49 -1.34 -17.82
CA GLY A 91 9.25 -1.81 -18.46
C GLY A 91 8.22 -2.28 -17.42
N VAL A 92 7.34 -1.37 -17.00
CA VAL A 92 6.38 -1.67 -15.94
C VAL A 92 4.99 -2.04 -16.46
N ASN A 93 4.33 -2.95 -15.74
CA ASN A 93 2.89 -3.10 -15.82
C ASN A 93 2.26 -2.11 -14.83
N PHE A 94 1.53 -1.12 -15.33
CA PHE A 94 0.95 -0.05 -14.52
C PHE A 94 -0.57 -0.14 -14.38
N ALA A 95 -1.18 -1.24 -14.80
CA ALA A 95 -2.62 -1.43 -14.67
C ALA A 95 -3.03 -1.50 -13.19
N SER A 96 -4.14 -0.84 -12.84
CA SER A 96 -4.61 -0.73 -11.47
C SER A 96 -3.54 -0.12 -10.53
N GLU A 97 -3.21 -0.78 -9.43
CA GLU A 97 -2.24 -0.30 -8.44
C GLU A 97 -0.78 -0.65 -8.79
N ARG A 98 -0.54 -1.50 -9.77
CA ARG A 98 0.78 -1.92 -10.23
C ARG A 98 1.61 -0.77 -10.81
N GLY A 99 2.90 -0.98 -10.95
CA GLY A 99 3.83 0.00 -11.52
C GLY A 99 5.19 0.00 -10.85
N LEU A 100 5.90 1.11 -10.96
CA LEU A 100 7.07 1.40 -10.14
C LEU A 100 6.60 2.04 -8.84
N LEU A 101 6.66 1.33 -7.70
CA LEU A 101 5.88 1.68 -6.52
C LEU A 101 6.73 2.21 -5.35
N GLY A 102 7.83 1.56 -5.02
CA GLY A 102 8.58 1.88 -3.81
C GLY A 102 10.07 2.07 -4.02
N ILE A 103 10.66 2.93 -3.21
CA ILE A 103 12.11 3.18 -3.18
C ILE A 103 12.62 3.24 -1.74
N ALA A 104 13.76 2.59 -1.48
CA ALA A 104 14.52 2.80 -0.26
C ALA A 104 16.01 2.88 -0.58
N LEU A 105 16.74 3.73 0.15
CA LEU A 105 18.20 3.80 0.08
C LEU A 105 18.82 2.91 1.15
N HIS A 106 19.94 2.28 0.82
CA HIS A 106 20.72 1.56 1.82
C HIS A 106 21.08 2.48 3.01
N PRO A 107 20.98 2.02 4.27
CA PRO A 107 21.27 2.89 5.43
C PRO A 107 22.66 3.54 5.42
N GLY A 108 23.62 2.91 4.76
CA GLY A 108 24.97 3.45 4.55
C GLY A 108 25.16 4.29 3.29
N PHE A 109 24.07 4.71 2.62
CA PHE A 109 24.17 5.56 1.43
C PHE A 109 24.79 6.93 1.78
N PRO A 110 25.67 7.51 0.93
CA PRO A 110 26.11 7.03 -0.37
C PRO A 110 27.36 6.11 -0.35
N THR A 111 27.95 5.83 0.81
CA THR A 111 29.14 4.97 0.90
C THR A 111 28.82 3.54 0.44
N ASN A 112 27.62 3.03 0.78
CA ASN A 112 27.03 1.87 0.14
C ASN A 112 25.93 2.37 -0.79
N PRO A 113 26.16 2.40 -2.12
CA PRO A 113 25.27 3.10 -3.06
C PRO A 113 24.03 2.28 -3.46
N GLY A 114 23.55 1.39 -2.61
CA GLY A 114 22.38 0.55 -2.86
C GLY A 114 21.09 1.36 -2.88
N VAL A 115 20.31 1.20 -3.94
CA VAL A 115 18.96 1.71 -4.14
C VAL A 115 18.05 0.53 -4.38
N TYR A 116 17.00 0.41 -3.59
CA TYR A 116 16.05 -0.71 -3.63
C TYR A 116 14.75 -0.23 -4.24
N LEU A 117 14.24 -0.93 -5.23
CA LEU A 117 13.02 -0.60 -5.94
C LEU A 117 12.03 -1.75 -5.87
N PHE A 118 10.78 -1.45 -5.52
CA PHE A 118 9.65 -2.34 -5.71
C PHE A 118 8.93 -1.94 -7.00
N TRP A 119 8.73 -2.89 -7.92
CA TRP A 119 8.10 -2.62 -9.20
C TRP A 119 7.41 -3.86 -9.77
N SER A 120 6.37 -3.63 -10.56
CA SER A 120 5.65 -4.67 -11.30
C SER A 120 6.16 -4.70 -12.73
N CYS A 121 6.71 -5.83 -13.15
CA CYS A 121 7.23 -5.93 -14.51
C CYS A 121 6.09 -6.02 -15.55
N GLN A 122 6.38 -5.58 -16.76
CA GLN A 122 5.45 -5.68 -17.87
C GLN A 122 5.39 -7.11 -18.40
N GLY A 123 4.23 -7.76 -18.22
CA GLY A 123 3.91 -8.98 -18.93
C GLY A 123 3.37 -8.71 -20.33
N THR A 124 3.40 -9.69 -21.20
CA THR A 124 2.68 -9.63 -22.49
C THR A 124 1.23 -10.03 -22.23
N PRO A 125 0.26 -9.11 -22.28
CA PRO A 125 -1.13 -9.50 -22.12
C PRO A 125 -1.55 -10.40 -23.28
N PRO A 126 -2.34 -11.45 -23.04
CA PRO A 126 -2.95 -12.20 -24.13
C PRO A 126 -3.86 -11.27 -24.96
N PRO A 127 -4.01 -11.51 -26.26
CA PRO A 127 -4.76 -10.63 -27.18
C PRO A 127 -6.21 -10.34 -26.78
N GLU A 128 -6.77 -11.17 -25.92
CA GLU A 128 -8.17 -11.09 -25.45
C GLU A 128 -8.29 -10.60 -24.00
N SER A 129 -7.21 -10.16 -23.38
CA SER A 129 -7.26 -9.73 -21.99
C SER A 129 -8.03 -8.42 -21.84
N ASN A 130 -8.85 -8.35 -20.80
CA ASN A 130 -9.42 -7.09 -20.37
C ASN A 130 -8.26 -6.12 -20.00
N PRO A 131 -8.17 -4.93 -20.61
CA PRO A 131 -7.07 -4.00 -20.32
C PRO A 131 -7.03 -3.55 -18.85
N PHE A 132 -8.14 -3.67 -18.12
CA PHE A 132 -8.21 -3.37 -16.68
C PHE A 132 -7.69 -4.51 -15.81
N PHE A 133 -7.68 -5.74 -16.34
CA PHE A 133 -7.27 -6.93 -15.62
C PHE A 133 -6.47 -7.83 -16.57
N PRO A 134 -5.32 -7.37 -17.06
CA PRO A 134 -4.49 -8.23 -17.91
C PRO A 134 -4.06 -9.46 -17.12
N VAL A 135 -4.27 -10.62 -17.71
CA VAL A 135 -3.77 -11.87 -17.15
C VAL A 135 -2.25 -11.77 -17.10
N GLU A 136 -1.67 -11.98 -15.93
CA GLU A 136 -0.22 -12.03 -15.84
C GLU A 136 0.28 -13.34 -16.41
N GLN A 137 1.21 -13.16 -17.31
CA GLN A 137 2.19 -14.16 -17.66
C GLN A 137 3.51 -13.72 -17.05
N GLU A 138 4.48 -14.59 -17.03
CA GLU A 138 5.87 -14.23 -16.77
C GLU A 138 6.20 -12.96 -17.54
N CYS A 139 6.91 -12.04 -16.90
CA CYS A 139 7.27 -10.79 -17.52
C CYS A 139 7.94 -11.06 -18.85
N ALA A 140 7.46 -10.43 -19.90
CA ALA A 140 8.10 -10.56 -21.21
C ALA A 140 9.50 -9.98 -21.15
N ASP A 141 10.45 -10.70 -21.70
CA ASP A 141 11.83 -10.25 -21.92
C ASP A 141 11.90 -9.15 -23.00
N THR A 142 10.83 -8.41 -23.19
CA THR A 142 10.75 -7.37 -24.21
C THR A 142 10.55 -6.05 -23.48
N PRO A 143 11.60 -5.22 -23.36
CA PRO A 143 11.46 -3.91 -22.76
C PRO A 143 10.45 -3.07 -23.54
N GLN A 144 9.78 -2.15 -22.84
CA GLN A 144 9.05 -1.09 -23.53
C GLN A 144 10.04 -0.25 -24.36
N LEU A 145 9.53 0.41 -25.39
CA LEU A 145 10.36 1.30 -26.20
C LEU A 145 11.04 2.35 -25.31
N GLY A 146 12.38 2.30 -25.27
CA GLY A 146 13.19 3.19 -24.43
C GLY A 146 13.38 2.73 -22.99
N ALA A 147 12.78 1.62 -22.56
CA ALA A 147 13.00 1.07 -21.23
C ALA A 147 14.33 0.32 -21.13
N ASP A 148 15.02 0.49 -20.00
CA ASP A 148 16.32 -0.13 -19.72
C ASP A 148 16.17 -1.40 -18.89
N THR A 149 15.44 -2.39 -19.43
CA THR A 149 15.22 -3.67 -18.76
C THR A 149 16.18 -4.76 -19.21
N ASP A 150 16.91 -4.56 -20.28
CA ASP A 150 17.81 -5.57 -20.85
C ASP A 150 18.90 -6.04 -19.87
N ASN A 151 19.34 -5.16 -18.98
CA ASN A 151 20.35 -5.47 -17.99
C ASN A 151 19.83 -6.31 -16.81
N ILE A 152 18.51 -6.48 -16.67
CA ILE A 152 17.89 -7.27 -15.58
C ILE A 152 17.28 -8.59 -16.07
N LEU A 153 17.30 -8.88 -17.37
CA LEU A 153 16.72 -10.09 -17.96
C LEU A 153 17.44 -11.39 -17.58
N ALA A 154 18.62 -11.30 -16.99
CA ALA A 154 19.33 -12.47 -16.47
C ALA A 154 18.61 -13.14 -15.27
N VAL A 155 17.64 -12.45 -14.66
CA VAL A 155 16.83 -12.96 -13.56
C VAL A 155 15.41 -13.18 -14.12
N PRO A 156 14.81 -14.37 -13.94
CA PRO A 156 13.43 -14.59 -14.36
C PRO A 156 12.53 -13.50 -13.80
N LEU A 157 11.88 -12.77 -14.70
CA LEU A 157 10.95 -11.72 -14.32
C LEU A 157 9.62 -12.38 -13.93
N LEU A 158 9.03 -11.95 -12.83
CA LEU A 158 7.77 -12.43 -12.35
C LEU A 158 7.06 -11.30 -11.60
N GLY A 159 5.91 -10.88 -12.08
CA GLY A 159 5.00 -9.94 -11.47
C GLY A 159 5.65 -8.79 -10.71
N ASN A 160 5.38 -8.71 -9.41
CA ASN A 160 6.06 -7.80 -8.51
C ASN A 160 7.44 -8.32 -8.11
N ARG A 161 8.38 -7.43 -7.96
CA ARG A 161 9.72 -7.78 -7.55
C ARG A 161 10.38 -6.65 -6.78
N VAL A 162 11.31 -7.01 -5.90
CA VAL A 162 12.20 -6.07 -5.22
C VAL A 162 13.61 -6.33 -5.70
N ASP A 163 14.18 -5.32 -6.34
CA ASP A 163 15.54 -5.37 -6.87
C ASP A 163 16.43 -4.33 -6.22
N ARG A 164 17.68 -4.69 -6.03
CA ARG A 164 18.75 -3.77 -5.68
C ARG A 164 19.45 -3.26 -6.91
N PHE A 165 19.62 -1.94 -6.97
CA PHE A 165 20.41 -1.23 -7.95
C PHE A 165 21.56 -0.50 -7.27
N LEU A 166 22.61 -0.20 -8.02
CA LEU A 166 23.75 0.58 -7.57
C LEU A 166 23.74 1.96 -8.21
N TRP A 167 23.78 2.99 -7.38
CA TRP A 167 23.92 4.37 -7.81
C TRP A 167 25.37 4.72 -8.07
N ASN A 168 25.73 5.12 -9.31
CA ASN A 168 27.09 5.48 -9.70
C ASN A 168 27.33 6.99 -9.77
N GLY A 169 26.36 7.81 -9.34
CA GLY A 169 26.40 9.28 -9.44
C GLY A 169 25.62 9.84 -10.63
N SER A 170 25.24 9.01 -11.59
CA SER A 170 24.50 9.43 -12.80
C SER A 170 23.38 8.49 -13.22
N THR A 171 23.53 7.19 -13.00
CA THR A 171 22.58 6.14 -13.39
C THR A 171 22.46 5.09 -12.31
N LEU A 172 21.37 4.32 -12.36
CA LEU A 172 21.15 3.11 -11.57
C LEU A 172 21.49 1.88 -12.42
N THR A 173 22.32 0.99 -11.89
CA THR A 173 22.68 -0.26 -12.55
C THR A 173 22.16 -1.42 -11.72
N PHE A 174 21.48 -2.39 -12.35
CA PHE A 174 20.99 -3.59 -11.68
C PHE A 174 22.12 -4.34 -10.98
N ASP A 175 21.88 -4.77 -9.75
CA ASP A 175 22.81 -5.55 -8.94
C ASP A 175 22.28 -6.98 -8.75
N HIS A 176 21.19 -7.12 -8.01
CA HIS A 176 20.52 -8.43 -7.82
C HIS A 176 19.07 -8.29 -7.39
N ASN A 177 18.32 -9.38 -7.55
CA ASN A 177 16.95 -9.51 -7.07
C ASN A 177 16.94 -9.99 -5.61
N LEU A 178 16.08 -9.41 -4.78
CA LEU A 178 15.88 -9.80 -3.39
C LEU A 178 14.73 -10.78 -3.24
N VAL A 179 13.61 -10.49 -3.87
CA VAL A 179 12.38 -11.30 -3.80
C VAL A 179 11.51 -11.05 -5.04
N LYS A 180 10.79 -12.09 -5.45
CA LYS A 180 9.77 -12.06 -6.50
C LYS A 180 8.42 -12.38 -5.87
N LEU A 181 7.39 -11.65 -6.31
CA LEU A 181 6.04 -11.74 -5.79
C LEU A 181 5.05 -11.77 -6.96
N LEU A 182 3.94 -12.47 -6.81
CA LEU A 182 2.87 -12.36 -7.79
C LEU A 182 2.26 -10.96 -7.73
N SER A 183 2.05 -10.33 -8.89
CA SER A 183 1.31 -9.06 -8.99
C SER A 183 -0.12 -9.26 -9.47
N PHE A 184 -0.48 -10.50 -9.75
CA PHE A 184 -1.78 -10.84 -10.30
C PHE A 184 -2.14 -12.27 -9.93
N GLN A 185 -3.33 -12.50 -9.48
CA GLN A 185 -3.81 -13.82 -9.13
C GLN A 185 -4.96 -14.24 -10.04
N ASN A 186 -4.79 -15.38 -10.66
CA ASN A 186 -5.72 -15.97 -11.63
C ASN A 186 -6.16 -17.37 -11.20
N ASP A 187 -6.50 -17.55 -9.96
CA ASP A 187 -7.05 -18.80 -9.45
C ASP A 187 -8.55 -18.98 -9.74
N GLY A 188 -9.16 -17.96 -10.34
CA GLY A 188 -10.48 -18.06 -10.96
C GLY A 188 -10.47 -18.86 -12.27
N ALA A 189 -9.30 -19.16 -12.84
CA ALA A 189 -9.24 -20.05 -14.00
C ALA A 189 -9.69 -21.47 -13.64
N PRO A 190 -10.37 -22.18 -14.54
CA PRO A 190 -10.74 -23.57 -14.35
C PRO A 190 -9.48 -24.43 -14.26
N VAL A 191 -9.00 -24.63 -13.05
CA VAL A 191 -7.89 -25.56 -12.77
C VAL A 191 -8.48 -26.85 -12.24
N PRO A 192 -8.04 -28.01 -12.73
CA PRO A 192 -8.62 -29.30 -12.34
C PRO A 192 -8.44 -29.58 -10.85
N PRO A 193 -9.32 -30.36 -10.29
CA PRO A 193 -10.66 -30.01 -9.89
C PRO A 193 -10.59 -29.28 -8.52
N ASN A 194 -11.28 -28.19 -8.36
CA ASN A 194 -11.51 -27.48 -7.11
C ASN A 194 -10.38 -26.57 -6.60
N GLN A 195 -9.50 -26.14 -7.46
CA GLN A 195 -8.39 -25.26 -7.14
C GLN A 195 -8.68 -23.84 -7.65
N GLY A 196 -9.67 -23.22 -7.35
CA GLY A 196 -9.94 -21.88 -7.80
C GLY A 196 -11.42 -21.56 -7.65
N ASP A 197 -11.74 -20.30 -7.72
CA ASP A 197 -13.09 -19.81 -7.80
C ASP A 197 -13.37 -19.38 -9.24
N GLU A 198 -13.99 -20.28 -10.03
CA GLU A 198 -14.33 -20.02 -11.43
C GLU A 198 -15.21 -18.78 -11.61
N THR A 199 -15.84 -18.31 -10.54
CA THR A 199 -16.68 -17.11 -10.57
C THR A 199 -15.90 -15.84 -10.24
N GLN A 200 -14.70 -15.96 -9.74
CA GLN A 200 -13.87 -14.83 -9.36
C GLN A 200 -13.06 -14.33 -10.56
N PRO A 201 -13.26 -13.09 -11.00
CA PRO A 201 -12.41 -12.53 -12.04
C PRO A 201 -10.97 -12.41 -11.55
N PRO A 202 -10.00 -12.50 -12.46
CA PRO A 202 -8.61 -12.25 -12.16
C PRO A 202 -8.42 -10.87 -11.51
N ARG A 203 -7.49 -10.76 -10.55
CA ARG A 203 -7.21 -9.52 -9.81
C ARG A 203 -5.71 -9.22 -9.76
N GLY A 204 -5.37 -7.93 -9.77
CA GLY A 204 -4.03 -7.42 -9.72
C GLY A 204 -4.02 -6.02 -9.13
N ASN A 205 -4.58 -5.89 -7.94
CA ASN A 205 -4.56 -4.71 -7.08
C ASN A 205 -4.10 -5.14 -5.68
N HIS A 206 -3.99 -4.22 -4.75
CA HIS A 206 -3.44 -4.44 -3.42
C HIS A 206 -1.98 -4.94 -3.47
N ASP A 207 -1.20 -4.33 -4.35
CA ASP A 207 0.21 -4.69 -4.53
C ASP A 207 1.09 -4.13 -3.40
N GLY A 208 0.60 -3.16 -2.62
CA GLY A 208 1.40 -2.50 -1.60
C GLY A 208 2.59 -1.75 -2.21
N GLY A 209 3.78 -2.32 -2.09
CA GLY A 209 4.97 -1.84 -2.78
C GLY A 209 5.86 -0.94 -1.95
N VAL A 210 5.55 -0.70 -0.70
CA VAL A 210 6.32 0.18 0.17
C VAL A 210 7.57 -0.51 0.70
N LEU A 211 8.68 0.22 0.70
CA LEU A 211 9.97 -0.21 1.21
C LEU A 211 10.46 0.72 2.32
N ALA A 212 10.95 0.17 3.42
CA ALA A 212 11.57 0.94 4.49
C ALA A 212 12.74 0.17 5.13
N PHE A 213 13.86 0.87 5.40
CA PHE A 213 14.90 0.32 6.25
C PHE A 213 14.64 0.67 7.72
N GLY A 214 14.61 -0.35 8.58
CA GLY A 214 14.54 -0.16 10.02
C GLY A 214 15.87 0.31 10.63
N HIS A 215 15.84 0.77 11.88
CA HIS A 215 17.04 1.09 12.65
C HIS A 215 17.96 -0.12 12.85
N ASP A 216 17.41 -1.32 12.70
CA ASP A 216 18.14 -2.60 12.71
C ASP A 216 18.90 -2.89 11.40
N GLY A 217 18.79 -1.98 10.41
CA GLY A 217 19.42 -2.11 9.11
C GLY A 217 18.80 -3.16 8.20
N LYS A 218 17.59 -3.65 8.54
CA LYS A 218 16.84 -4.60 7.71
C LYS A 218 15.87 -3.86 6.80
N LEU A 219 15.62 -4.45 5.64
CA LEU A 219 14.63 -3.98 4.69
C LEU A 219 13.28 -4.61 5.01
N TYR A 220 12.28 -3.77 5.25
CA TYR A 220 10.89 -4.14 5.38
C TYR A 220 10.19 -3.90 4.05
N ILE A 221 9.39 -4.88 3.62
CA ILE A 221 8.71 -4.88 2.32
C ILE A 221 7.24 -5.17 2.58
N MET A 222 6.37 -4.24 2.21
CA MET A 222 4.93 -4.41 2.32
C MET A 222 4.36 -4.96 1.01
N PHE A 223 3.59 -6.04 1.11
CA PHE A 223 2.81 -6.61 0.03
C PHE A 223 1.39 -6.94 0.51
N GLY A 224 0.38 -6.42 -0.18
CA GLY A 224 -1.02 -6.63 0.18
C GLY A 224 -1.56 -8.00 -0.23
N ASP A 225 -2.86 -8.19 -0.10
CA ASP A 225 -3.54 -9.46 -0.38
C ASP A 225 -3.74 -9.74 -1.89
N ALA A 226 -3.18 -8.89 -2.75
CA ALA A 226 -3.28 -8.91 -4.20
C ALA A 226 -4.73 -8.87 -4.72
N GLY A 227 -5.65 -8.27 -3.95
CA GLY A 227 -7.07 -8.23 -4.26
C GLY A 227 -7.75 -9.60 -4.25
N ARG A 228 -7.14 -10.55 -3.57
CA ARG A 228 -7.56 -11.94 -3.51
C ARG A 228 -8.65 -12.17 -2.50
N ARG A 229 -9.74 -11.75 -2.78
CA ARG A 229 -10.97 -11.90 -2.05
C ARG A 229 -11.18 -13.33 -1.56
N GLY A 230 -10.73 -13.61 -0.33
CA GLY A 230 -10.98 -14.86 0.36
C GLY A 230 -9.89 -15.92 0.25
N GLN A 231 -8.75 -15.64 -0.34
CA GLN A 231 -7.54 -16.47 -0.19
C GLN A 231 -6.60 -15.76 0.76
N LEU A 232 -6.70 -16.05 2.05
CA LEU A 232 -6.20 -15.12 3.01
C LEU A 232 -5.57 -15.77 4.20
N GLN A 233 -4.68 -15.04 4.78
CA GLN A 233 -3.81 -15.39 5.88
C GLN A 233 -4.57 -15.85 7.13
N ASN A 234 -5.80 -15.38 7.33
CA ASN A 234 -6.63 -15.73 8.47
C ASN A 234 -7.73 -16.75 8.15
N LEU A 235 -7.58 -17.53 7.10
CA LEU A 235 -8.45 -18.65 6.76
C LEU A 235 -7.69 -19.97 6.92
N PRO A 236 -7.82 -20.67 8.04
CA PRO A 236 -6.96 -21.80 8.42
C PRO A 236 -6.94 -22.95 7.42
N SER A 237 -7.99 -23.08 6.63
CA SER A 237 -8.17 -24.18 5.67
C SER A 237 -8.36 -23.71 4.24
N GLY A 238 -8.09 -22.44 3.99
CA GLY A 238 -8.43 -21.78 2.73
C GLY A 238 -9.94 -21.57 2.58
N PRO A 239 -10.34 -20.65 1.72
CA PRO A 239 -11.74 -20.38 1.48
C PRO A 239 -12.39 -21.49 0.67
N THR A 240 -13.65 -21.73 0.94
CA THR A 240 -14.51 -22.52 0.07
C THR A 240 -15.65 -21.66 -0.40
N LEU A 241 -16.03 -21.78 -1.67
CA LEU A 241 -17.10 -20.99 -2.28
C LEU A 241 -18.40 -21.02 -1.46
N THR A 242 -18.72 -22.16 -0.88
CA THR A 242 -19.94 -22.38 -0.10
C THR A 242 -19.70 -22.51 1.40
N GLY A 243 -18.46 -22.47 1.85
CA GLY A 243 -18.09 -22.85 3.22
C GLY A 243 -18.15 -24.36 3.48
N LEU A 244 -18.50 -25.16 2.48
CA LEU A 244 -18.68 -26.62 2.57
C LEU A 244 -17.82 -27.37 1.55
N GLY A 245 -17.13 -26.67 0.65
CA GLY A 245 -16.31 -27.26 -0.39
C GLY A 245 -14.88 -27.59 0.09
N PRO A 246 -14.07 -28.21 -0.78
CA PRO A 246 -12.68 -28.48 -0.48
C PRO A 246 -11.92 -27.18 -0.26
N THR A 247 -10.98 -27.23 0.67
CA THR A 247 -10.05 -26.16 0.94
C THR A 247 -9.06 -26.03 -0.21
N VAL A 248 -8.65 -24.80 -0.51
CA VAL A 248 -7.52 -24.58 -1.43
C VAL A 248 -6.25 -24.64 -0.60
N PRO A 249 -5.33 -25.58 -0.88
CA PRO A 249 -4.07 -25.66 -0.16
C PRO A 249 -3.26 -24.36 -0.32
N ASP A 250 -2.48 -24.01 0.69
CA ASP A 250 -1.46 -22.96 0.69
C ASP A 250 -1.96 -21.51 0.56
N ASP A 251 -3.27 -21.28 0.62
CA ASP A 251 -3.83 -19.93 0.55
C ASP A 251 -3.39 -19.01 1.71
N GLN A 252 -2.88 -19.58 2.79
CA GLN A 252 -2.38 -18.78 3.93
C GLN A 252 -1.10 -18.00 3.58
N PHE A 253 -0.33 -18.49 2.60
CA PHE A 253 0.95 -17.90 2.20
C PHE A 253 1.08 -17.75 0.69
N GLY A 254 -0.04 -17.59 -0.01
CA GLY A 254 -0.02 -17.22 -1.39
C GLY A 254 -0.31 -18.33 -2.38
N GLY A 255 -1.04 -19.35 -1.98
CA GLY A 255 -1.67 -20.24 -2.95
C GLY A 255 -1.03 -21.61 -3.11
N PRO A 256 -1.41 -22.37 -4.18
CA PRO A 256 -1.14 -23.80 -4.27
C PRO A 256 0.32 -24.17 -4.54
N GLN A 257 1.17 -23.19 -4.83
CA GLN A 257 2.59 -23.38 -5.05
C GLN A 257 3.39 -22.42 -4.17
N PRO A 258 3.82 -22.85 -2.99
CA PRO A 258 4.50 -22.01 -2.04
C PRO A 258 5.91 -21.70 -2.53
N ASP A 259 6.06 -20.61 -3.22
CA ASP A 259 7.33 -20.06 -3.71
C ASP A 259 7.43 -18.57 -3.38
N ASP A 260 8.53 -17.92 -3.73
CA ASP A 260 8.75 -16.51 -3.50
C ASP A 260 7.71 -15.60 -4.18
N ALA A 261 6.95 -16.15 -5.13
CA ALA A 261 5.94 -15.43 -5.90
C ALA A 261 4.55 -15.42 -5.24
N HIS A 262 4.35 -16.12 -4.14
CA HIS A 262 3.04 -16.34 -3.54
C HIS A 262 2.83 -15.69 -2.17
N PHE A 263 3.66 -14.74 -1.77
CA PHE A 263 3.38 -13.96 -0.56
C PHE A 263 2.21 -13.02 -0.79
N THR A 264 1.24 -13.03 0.10
CA THR A 264 0.10 -12.11 0.08
C THR A 264 -0.26 -11.64 1.48
N GLY A 265 -0.60 -10.34 1.61
CA GLY A 265 -1.01 -9.72 2.86
C GLY A 265 0.06 -9.82 3.95
N VAL A 266 1.30 -9.53 3.62
CA VAL A 266 2.44 -9.71 4.50
C VAL A 266 3.36 -8.49 4.52
N ILE A 267 4.07 -8.34 5.63
CA ILE A 267 5.27 -7.51 5.71
C ILE A 267 6.44 -8.47 5.82
N LEU A 268 7.33 -8.44 4.84
CA LEU A 268 8.57 -9.20 4.84
C LEU A 268 9.69 -8.40 5.49
N ARG A 269 10.67 -9.09 6.09
CA ARG A 269 11.89 -8.48 6.64
C ARG A 269 13.11 -9.25 6.17
N LEU A 270 13.97 -8.57 5.41
CA LEU A 270 15.18 -9.14 4.80
C LEU A 270 16.42 -8.36 5.20
N ASN A 271 17.58 -9.02 5.13
CA ASN A 271 18.85 -8.32 5.11
C ASN A 271 18.99 -7.49 3.83
N ALA A 272 19.85 -6.49 3.84
CA ALA A 272 20.09 -5.62 2.68
C ALA A 272 20.60 -6.36 1.43
N ASP A 273 21.10 -7.58 1.59
CA ASP A 273 21.54 -8.47 0.50
C ASP A 273 20.46 -9.49 0.07
N GLY A 274 19.25 -9.38 0.60
CA GLY A 274 18.13 -10.28 0.30
C GLY A 274 18.12 -11.57 1.12
N THR A 275 19.15 -11.87 1.92
CA THR A 275 19.14 -13.04 2.79
C THR A 275 18.14 -12.86 3.95
N THR A 276 17.68 -13.97 4.50
CA THR A 276 16.69 -13.96 5.57
C THR A 276 17.35 -13.80 6.94
N PRO A 277 16.97 -12.78 7.75
CA PRO A 277 17.45 -12.63 9.12
C PRO A 277 17.01 -13.79 10.00
N THR A 278 17.94 -14.36 10.78
CA THR A 278 17.66 -15.50 11.67
C THR A 278 16.83 -15.12 12.90
N ASP A 279 16.71 -13.84 13.17
CA ASP A 279 15.89 -13.25 14.23
C ASP A 279 14.49 -12.83 13.78
N ASN A 280 14.07 -13.22 12.58
CA ASN A 280 12.68 -13.07 12.15
C ASN A 280 11.75 -13.92 13.03
N PRO A 281 10.51 -13.42 13.30
CA PRO A 281 9.62 -14.06 14.28
C PRO A 281 9.26 -15.51 13.93
N PHE A 282 9.19 -15.84 12.65
CA PHE A 282 8.84 -17.18 12.17
C PHE A 282 10.03 -17.98 11.62
N PHE A 283 11.27 -17.51 11.81
CA PHE A 283 12.45 -18.16 11.25
C PHE A 283 12.58 -19.61 11.72
N ALA A 284 12.50 -19.84 13.04
CA ALA A 284 12.62 -21.18 13.60
C ALA A 284 11.47 -22.11 13.16
N LEU A 285 10.25 -21.56 13.09
CA LEU A 285 9.08 -22.30 12.64
C LEU A 285 9.24 -22.74 11.17
N GLY A 286 9.61 -21.82 10.29
CA GLY A 286 9.85 -22.12 8.89
C GLY A 286 11.03 -23.09 8.68
N ALA A 287 12.11 -22.93 9.42
CA ALA A 287 13.25 -23.85 9.34
C ALA A 287 12.88 -25.30 9.72
N ALA A 288 11.97 -25.47 10.69
CA ALA A 288 11.51 -26.81 11.11
C ALA A 288 10.66 -27.50 10.04
N MET A 289 10.03 -26.75 9.14
CA MET A 289 9.22 -27.33 8.03
C MET A 289 10.09 -27.97 6.95
N ASN A 290 11.31 -27.49 6.76
CA ASN A 290 12.31 -28.01 5.81
C ASN A 290 11.76 -28.19 4.38
N ASN A 291 10.99 -27.21 3.92
CA ASN A 291 10.40 -27.15 2.59
C ASN A 291 10.34 -25.69 2.12
N GLU A 292 9.81 -25.47 0.93
CA GLU A 292 9.70 -24.15 0.31
C GLU A 292 8.76 -23.21 1.10
N VAL A 293 7.61 -23.70 1.55
CA VAL A 293 6.69 -22.95 2.44
C VAL A 293 7.43 -22.44 3.67
N GLY A 294 8.21 -23.30 4.31
CA GLY A 294 9.02 -22.92 5.48
C GLY A 294 10.07 -21.87 5.14
N THR A 295 10.70 -21.96 3.97
CA THR A 295 11.67 -20.95 3.50
C THR A 295 11.01 -19.59 3.30
N ASN A 296 9.80 -19.55 2.78
CA ASN A 296 9.02 -18.33 2.62
C ASN A 296 8.57 -17.78 3.99
N LEU A 297 8.06 -18.65 4.85
CA LEU A 297 7.64 -18.27 6.20
C LEU A 297 8.76 -17.61 7.02
N GLN A 298 10.02 -18.02 6.82
CA GLN A 298 11.17 -17.40 7.49
C GLN A 298 11.32 -15.90 7.16
N LYS A 299 10.84 -15.44 6.01
CA LYS A 299 10.94 -14.04 5.56
C LYS A 299 9.85 -13.15 6.15
N VAL A 300 8.75 -13.73 6.65
CA VAL A 300 7.58 -13.00 7.15
C VAL A 300 7.89 -12.35 8.50
N PHE A 301 7.57 -11.06 8.61
CA PHE A 301 7.66 -10.28 9.84
C PHE A 301 6.29 -10.08 10.49
N ALA A 302 5.29 -9.75 9.68
CA ALA A 302 3.88 -9.61 10.06
C ALA A 302 2.98 -10.10 8.93
N TYR A 303 1.73 -10.44 9.23
CA TYR A 303 0.76 -10.93 8.25
C TYR A 303 -0.67 -10.53 8.62
N GLY A 304 -1.62 -10.92 7.80
CA GLY A 304 -3.03 -10.59 8.01
C GLY A 304 -3.36 -9.17 7.59
N VAL A 305 -2.61 -8.60 6.66
CA VAL A 305 -2.78 -7.26 6.12
C VAL A 305 -3.60 -7.33 4.84
N ARG A 306 -4.53 -6.38 4.65
CA ARG A 306 -5.28 -6.27 3.40
C ARG A 306 -4.47 -5.52 2.33
N ASN A 307 -4.26 -4.23 2.51
CA ASN A 307 -3.48 -3.39 1.61
C ASN A 307 -2.96 -2.15 2.33
N SER A 308 -1.73 -1.78 2.02
CA SER A 308 -1.10 -0.57 2.55
C SER A 308 -0.27 0.10 1.48
N PHE A 309 -0.44 1.41 1.35
CA PHE A 309 0.38 2.26 0.47
C PHE A 309 1.43 3.05 1.24
N GLY A 310 1.50 2.88 2.55
CA GLY A 310 2.43 3.63 3.39
C GLY A 310 2.96 2.82 4.57
N MET A 311 4.27 2.82 4.73
CA MET A 311 4.97 2.25 5.88
C MET A 311 6.14 3.16 6.25
N ALA A 312 6.28 3.48 7.52
CA ALA A 312 7.31 4.39 7.99
C ALA A 312 7.95 3.93 9.29
N VAL A 313 9.25 4.20 9.43
CA VAL A 313 9.98 3.94 10.66
C VAL A 313 10.06 5.23 11.47
N ASP A 314 9.62 5.17 12.71
CA ASP A 314 9.73 6.28 13.64
C ASP A 314 11.22 6.61 13.89
N PRO A 315 11.66 7.82 13.54
CA PRO A 315 13.07 8.18 13.62
C PRO A 315 13.62 8.26 15.05
N LEU A 316 12.75 8.32 16.06
CA LEU A 316 13.13 8.44 17.46
C LEU A 316 13.15 7.12 18.20
N SER A 317 12.21 6.22 17.91
CA SER A 317 12.09 4.93 18.59
C SER A 317 12.57 3.75 17.74
N GLY A 318 12.54 3.88 16.41
CA GLY A 318 12.75 2.76 15.50
C GLY A 318 11.51 1.87 15.30
N ASN A 319 10.38 2.21 15.90
CA ASN A 319 9.13 1.48 15.71
C ASN A 319 8.67 1.60 14.25
N LEU A 320 8.15 0.50 13.73
CA LEU A 320 7.58 0.44 12.40
C LEU A 320 6.07 0.73 12.49
N TRP A 321 5.61 1.59 11.61
CA TRP A 321 4.19 1.96 11.48
C TRP A 321 3.74 1.78 10.05
N ASP A 322 2.51 1.34 9.85
CA ASP A 322 1.84 1.35 8.57
C ASP A 322 0.45 1.99 8.66
N GLN A 323 -0.13 2.24 7.52
CA GLN A 323 -1.54 2.55 7.35
C GLN A 323 -2.16 1.48 6.45
N GLU A 324 -3.35 1.04 6.78
CA GLU A 324 -4.04 -0.03 6.06
C GLU A 324 -5.40 0.44 5.56
N ASN A 325 -5.76 0.03 4.34
CA ASN A 325 -7.05 0.35 3.74
C ASN A 325 -8.04 -0.78 3.96
N GLY A 326 -9.19 -0.43 4.53
CA GLY A 326 -10.37 -1.30 4.58
C GLY A 326 -11.04 -1.51 3.22
N GLU A 327 -12.13 -2.24 3.20
CA GLU A 327 -12.99 -2.36 2.01
C GLU A 327 -13.99 -1.20 1.98
N ASP A 328 -15.00 -1.26 2.83
CA ASP A 328 -15.98 -0.21 3.10
C ASP A 328 -15.89 0.26 4.56
N ALA A 329 -15.39 -0.60 5.43
CA ALA A 329 -15.22 -0.35 6.85
C ALA A 329 -13.75 -0.37 7.24
N PHE A 330 -13.43 0.52 8.13
CA PHE A 330 -12.18 0.63 8.90
C PHE A 330 -10.90 0.72 8.09
N ASP A 331 -10.47 1.96 7.84
CA ASP A 331 -9.06 2.23 7.59
C ASP A 331 -8.30 2.28 8.91
N GLU A 332 -7.01 1.95 8.88
CA GLU A 332 -6.21 1.76 10.08
C GLU A 332 -4.87 2.48 10.06
N ILE A 333 -4.36 2.80 11.24
CA ILE A 333 -2.94 3.07 11.48
C ILE A 333 -2.46 2.04 12.49
N ASN A 334 -1.45 1.27 12.12
CA ASN A 334 -0.95 0.15 12.89
C ASN A 334 0.47 0.37 13.40
N LEU A 335 0.73 -0.07 14.64
CA LEU A 335 2.08 -0.30 15.12
C LEU A 335 2.50 -1.72 14.74
N VAL A 336 3.40 -1.85 13.78
CA VAL A 336 3.83 -3.15 13.27
C VAL A 336 4.91 -3.76 14.16
N GLU A 337 4.61 -4.89 14.76
CA GLU A 337 5.50 -5.62 15.64
C GLU A 337 5.88 -7.00 15.09
N PRO A 338 7.01 -7.59 15.56
CA PRO A 338 7.38 -8.94 15.15
C PRO A 338 6.28 -9.96 15.48
N GLY A 339 5.83 -10.72 14.47
CA GLY A 339 4.77 -11.71 14.64
C GLY A 339 3.36 -11.15 14.71
N MET A 340 3.14 -9.88 14.37
CA MET A 340 1.82 -9.27 14.30
C MET A 340 0.95 -10.00 13.28
N ASN A 341 -0.30 -10.22 13.64
CA ASN A 341 -1.41 -10.56 12.77
C ASN A 341 -2.40 -9.40 12.80
N SER A 342 -2.57 -8.68 11.70
CA SER A 342 -3.47 -7.53 11.58
C SER A 342 -4.96 -7.92 11.58
N GLY A 343 -5.27 -9.19 11.27
CA GLY A 343 -6.63 -9.70 11.41
C GLY A 343 -7.39 -9.96 10.12
N TRP A 344 -7.00 -9.33 9.03
CA TRP A 344 -7.66 -9.45 7.74
C TRP A 344 -7.74 -10.93 7.30
N ILE A 345 -8.88 -11.47 6.90
CA ILE A 345 -10.21 -10.88 6.62
C ILE A 345 -11.20 -11.03 7.80
N GLN A 346 -10.82 -11.72 8.86
CA GLN A 346 -11.71 -11.96 10.00
C GLN A 346 -12.04 -10.67 10.75
N ILE A 347 -11.05 -9.78 10.82
CA ILE A 347 -11.12 -8.52 11.56
C ILE A 347 -10.49 -7.43 10.67
N ILE A 348 -11.15 -6.28 10.64
CA ILE A 348 -10.58 -4.99 10.26
C ILE A 348 -11.15 -3.93 11.22
N GLY A 349 -10.35 -2.95 11.58
CA GLY A 349 -10.64 -2.10 12.72
C GLY A 349 -10.40 -2.80 14.07
N PRO A 350 -10.69 -2.16 15.19
CA PRO A 350 -10.57 -2.78 16.50
C PRO A 350 -11.50 -4.01 16.63
N ALA A 351 -11.01 -5.09 17.25
CA ALA A 351 -11.76 -6.31 17.40
C ALA A 351 -13.15 -6.09 18.05
N GLU A 352 -13.24 -5.17 19.00
CA GLU A 352 -14.50 -4.83 19.65
C GLU A 352 -15.55 -4.23 18.69
N ARG A 353 -15.11 -3.74 17.52
CA ARG A 353 -15.96 -3.14 16.48
C ARG A 353 -16.34 -4.13 15.35
N VAL A 354 -16.05 -5.43 15.49
CA VAL A 354 -16.41 -6.48 14.51
C VAL A 354 -17.91 -6.48 14.15
N PRO A 355 -18.87 -6.27 15.07
CA PRO A 355 -20.27 -6.15 14.69
C PRO A 355 -20.56 -4.96 13.75
N GLU A 356 -19.85 -3.84 13.91
CA GLU A 356 -19.98 -2.68 13.03
C GLU A 356 -19.33 -2.96 11.66
N TYR A 357 -18.17 -3.61 11.64
CA TYR A 357 -17.56 -4.12 10.42
C TYR A 357 -18.56 -4.94 9.62
N LYS A 358 -19.17 -5.97 10.23
CA LYS A 358 -20.19 -6.78 9.57
C LYS A 358 -21.38 -5.95 9.09
N LEU A 359 -21.87 -5.02 9.91
CA LEU A 359 -23.02 -4.18 9.56
C LEU A 359 -22.72 -3.32 8.32
N ILE A 360 -21.57 -2.66 8.29
CA ILE A 360 -21.18 -1.80 7.18
C ILE A 360 -21.06 -2.63 5.90
N GLU A 361 -20.30 -3.73 5.93
CA GLU A 361 -20.05 -4.55 4.75
C GLU A 361 -21.30 -5.27 4.21
N THR A 362 -22.28 -5.55 5.07
CA THR A 362 -23.55 -6.17 4.64
C THR A 362 -24.62 -5.16 4.22
N THR A 363 -24.45 -3.88 4.56
CA THR A 363 -25.43 -2.83 4.29
C THR A 363 -24.90 -1.69 3.42
N ALA A 364 -23.62 -1.72 3.05
CA ALA A 364 -23.02 -0.74 2.17
C ALA A 364 -23.75 -0.68 0.84
N LEU A 365 -23.83 0.53 0.24
CA LEU A 365 -24.49 0.77 -1.05
C LEU A 365 -23.93 -0.12 -2.18
N HIS A 366 -22.70 -0.56 -2.05
CA HIS A 366 -22.03 -1.43 -3.01
C HIS A 366 -22.46 -2.90 -2.91
N HIS A 367 -23.07 -3.31 -1.82
CA HIS A 367 -23.50 -4.68 -1.62
C HIS A 367 -24.56 -5.16 -2.63
N GLU A 368 -25.42 -4.26 -3.13
CA GLU A 368 -26.39 -4.61 -4.16
C GLU A 368 -25.75 -4.82 -5.54
N ASP A 369 -24.70 -4.05 -5.84
CA ASP A 369 -23.97 -4.13 -7.11
C ASP A 369 -22.85 -5.16 -7.07
N PHE A 370 -22.25 -5.35 -5.89
CA PHE A 370 -21.17 -6.30 -5.60
C PHE A 370 -21.53 -7.11 -4.34
N PRO A 371 -22.34 -8.17 -4.48
CA PRO A 371 -22.97 -8.87 -3.35
C PRO A 371 -21.99 -9.63 -2.45
N ASN A 372 -20.72 -9.52 -2.70
CA ASN A 372 -19.63 -9.99 -1.85
C ASN A 372 -18.64 -8.86 -1.69
N LEU A 373 -17.96 -8.79 -0.58
CA LEU A 373 -16.75 -8.02 -0.44
C LEU A 373 -15.93 -8.15 -1.72
N GLN A 374 -14.96 -7.29 -1.96
CA GLN A 374 -13.99 -7.57 -3.01
C GLN A 374 -13.47 -9.01 -2.96
N GLN A 375 -13.93 -9.77 -2.03
CA GLN A 375 -13.70 -11.18 -1.70
C GLN A 375 -14.85 -12.04 -2.19
N PHE A 376 -14.91 -12.43 -3.42
CA PHE A 376 -16.03 -13.27 -3.91
C PHE A 376 -16.20 -14.58 -3.15
N ARG A 377 -15.14 -15.09 -2.54
CA ARG A 377 -15.18 -16.29 -1.73
C ARG A 377 -15.59 -16.07 -0.30
N TRP A 378 -15.54 -14.81 0.16
CA TRP A 378 -15.88 -14.43 1.52
C TRP A 378 -16.99 -13.41 1.51
N GLY A 379 -18.23 -13.88 1.56
CA GLY A 379 -19.37 -12.99 1.67
C GLY A 379 -19.40 -12.29 3.02
N PRO A 380 -19.89 -11.03 3.09
CA PRO A 380 -19.94 -10.26 4.33
C PRO A 380 -20.75 -10.95 5.44
N GLU A 381 -21.69 -11.82 5.10
CA GLU A 381 -22.47 -12.60 6.07
C GLU A 381 -21.59 -13.55 6.90
N ARG A 382 -20.40 -13.87 6.41
CA ARG A 382 -19.43 -14.74 7.10
C ARG A 382 -18.57 -14.01 8.12
N ILE A 383 -18.59 -12.68 8.12
CA ILE A 383 -17.97 -11.90 9.18
C ILE A 383 -18.58 -12.33 10.51
N ALA A 384 -17.75 -12.50 11.52
CA ALA A 384 -18.20 -12.96 12.84
C ALA A 384 -19.21 -11.99 13.47
N ASP A 385 -20.07 -12.50 14.32
CA ASP A 385 -21.07 -11.68 15.03
C ASP A 385 -20.50 -11.05 16.31
N THR A 386 -19.38 -11.57 16.80
CA THR A 386 -18.75 -11.11 18.03
C THR A 386 -17.23 -11.05 17.93
N PRO A 387 -16.56 -10.18 18.72
CA PRO A 387 -15.11 -10.12 18.83
C PRO A 387 -14.47 -11.49 19.14
N GLN A 388 -15.04 -12.20 20.08
CA GLN A 388 -14.54 -13.51 20.53
C GLN A 388 -14.59 -14.55 19.41
N GLU A 389 -15.65 -14.53 18.63
CA GLU A 389 -15.80 -15.41 17.47
C GLU A 389 -14.75 -15.05 16.40
N ALA A 390 -14.59 -13.78 16.06
CA ALA A 390 -13.60 -13.32 15.10
C ALA A 390 -12.19 -13.74 15.51
N LEU A 391 -11.80 -13.46 16.74
CA LEU A 391 -10.50 -13.85 17.29
C LEU A 391 -10.28 -15.37 17.25
N SER A 392 -11.35 -16.17 17.51
CA SER A 392 -11.25 -17.64 17.46
C SER A 392 -11.06 -18.21 16.05
N ARG A 393 -11.40 -17.42 15.03
CA ARG A 393 -11.29 -17.80 13.61
C ARG A 393 -9.96 -17.42 12.98
N LEU A 394 -9.13 -16.62 13.65
CA LEU A 394 -7.85 -16.21 13.13
C LEU A 394 -6.94 -17.42 12.88
N PHE A 395 -6.22 -17.37 11.77
CA PHE A 395 -5.10 -18.28 11.53
C PHE A 395 -3.90 -17.84 12.35
N VAL A 396 -3.55 -18.66 13.33
CA VAL A 396 -2.51 -18.32 14.31
C VAL A 396 -1.25 -19.15 14.07
N LEU A 397 -0.22 -18.51 13.57
CA LEU A 397 1.13 -19.07 13.52
C LEU A 397 1.72 -19.11 14.93
N ALA A 398 2.49 -20.17 15.23
CA ALA A 398 3.18 -20.24 16.52
C ALA A 398 4.10 -19.03 16.70
N GLY A 399 3.85 -18.24 17.74
CA GLY A 399 4.56 -16.99 18.02
C GLY A 399 3.91 -15.74 17.44
N SER A 400 2.82 -15.86 16.67
CA SER A 400 2.05 -14.71 16.25
C SER A 400 1.06 -14.23 17.30
N ARG A 401 0.63 -12.98 17.15
CA ARG A 401 -0.41 -12.37 17.97
C ARG A 401 -1.24 -11.40 17.14
N TYR A 402 -2.53 -11.39 17.36
CA TYR A 402 -3.39 -10.32 16.88
C TYR A 402 -3.06 -8.99 17.59
N SER A 403 -3.14 -7.91 16.88
CA SER A 403 -2.98 -6.56 17.41
C SER A 403 -4.07 -5.67 16.84
N ASP A 404 -4.82 -5.00 17.74
CA ASP A 404 -5.71 -3.92 17.32
C ASP A 404 -4.94 -2.76 16.71
N PRO A 405 -5.53 -2.01 15.77
CA PRO A 405 -4.95 -0.78 15.27
C PRO A 405 -4.79 0.27 16.37
N GLU A 406 -3.82 1.16 16.20
CA GLU A 406 -3.61 2.29 17.10
C GLU A 406 -4.54 3.47 16.80
N PHE A 407 -5.12 3.50 15.60
CA PHE A 407 -6.17 4.44 15.20
C PHE A 407 -6.95 3.88 14.01
N SER A 408 -8.25 4.19 13.94
CA SER A 408 -9.12 3.77 12.83
C SER A 408 -10.14 4.85 12.46
N TRP A 409 -10.59 4.79 11.20
CA TRP A 409 -11.80 5.47 10.72
C TRP A 409 -12.85 4.42 10.42
N LYS A 410 -14.05 4.58 10.96
CA LYS A 410 -15.14 3.60 10.85
C LYS A 410 -15.58 3.35 9.40
N HIS A 411 -15.76 4.41 8.62
CA HIS A 411 -15.91 4.32 7.19
C HIS A 411 -14.62 4.75 6.49
N VAL A 412 -14.27 4.09 5.40
CA VAL A 412 -12.99 4.30 4.72
C VAL A 412 -12.80 5.75 4.28
N LEU A 413 -11.58 6.22 4.46
CA LEU A 413 -11.09 7.55 4.07
C LEU A 413 -9.96 7.45 3.04
N ALA A 414 -9.47 6.23 2.79
CA ALA A 414 -8.41 5.86 1.87
C ALA A 414 -7.04 6.50 2.19
N PRO A 415 -6.41 6.19 3.34
CA PRO A 415 -5.04 6.61 3.60
C PRO A 415 -4.10 6.05 2.53
N ALA A 416 -3.14 6.87 2.07
CA ALA A 416 -2.27 6.51 0.96
C ALA A 416 -0.79 6.85 1.19
N ALA A 417 -0.48 7.57 2.26
CA ALA A 417 0.89 7.87 2.67
C ALA A 417 1.01 8.01 4.18
N ILE A 418 2.15 7.63 4.71
CA ILE A 418 2.51 7.81 6.12
C ILE A 418 3.98 8.23 6.21
N GLY A 419 4.31 9.18 7.08
CA GLY A 419 5.67 9.65 7.26
C GLY A 419 5.88 10.37 8.57
N PHE A 420 7.12 10.48 9.01
CA PHE A 420 7.51 11.17 10.23
C PHE A 420 8.26 12.47 9.94
N LEU A 421 8.05 13.50 10.75
CA LEU A 421 8.90 14.68 10.73
C LEU A 421 10.10 14.50 11.66
N ASN A 422 11.26 14.21 11.08
CA ASN A 422 12.52 14.07 11.81
C ASN A 422 13.29 15.39 11.89
N SER A 423 12.61 16.46 12.29
CA SER A 423 13.20 17.80 12.36
C SER A 423 12.37 18.74 13.23
N ARG A 424 13.02 19.80 13.73
CA ARG A 424 12.37 20.92 14.42
C ARG A 424 12.08 22.12 13.50
N ALA A 425 12.32 21.98 12.19
CA ALA A 425 12.19 23.10 11.24
C ALA A 425 10.76 23.64 11.14
N LEU A 426 9.73 22.78 11.26
CA LEU A 426 8.33 23.20 11.27
C LEU A 426 7.87 23.74 12.63
N GLY A 427 8.65 23.55 13.67
CA GLY A 427 8.36 23.89 15.06
C GLY A 427 8.57 22.70 15.99
N PRO A 428 8.88 22.94 17.26
CA PRO A 428 9.17 21.87 18.22
C PRO A 428 7.96 20.96 18.50
N GLN A 429 6.74 21.45 18.29
CA GLN A 429 5.49 20.72 18.49
C GLN A 429 5.26 19.61 17.47
N TYR A 430 5.93 19.66 16.32
CA TYR A 430 5.80 18.65 15.26
C TYR A 430 6.98 17.67 15.22
N PHE A 431 7.99 17.86 16.07
CA PHE A 431 9.20 17.05 16.02
C PHE A 431 8.95 15.59 16.42
N GLY A 432 9.17 14.70 15.50
CA GLY A 432 8.97 13.27 15.68
C GLY A 432 7.54 12.82 15.47
N ASP A 433 6.63 13.69 15.08
CA ASP A 433 5.23 13.33 14.90
C ASP A 433 4.96 12.66 13.55
N LEU A 434 3.85 11.94 13.51
CA LEU A 434 3.37 11.17 12.38
C LEU A 434 2.42 12.01 11.53
N PHE A 435 2.59 11.92 10.22
CA PHE A 435 1.71 12.55 9.23
C PHE A 435 1.13 11.47 8.33
N VAL A 436 -0.17 11.58 8.03
CA VAL A 436 -0.90 10.66 7.17
C VAL A 436 -1.62 11.45 6.08
N GLY A 437 -1.38 11.05 4.83
CA GLY A 437 -2.00 11.62 3.65
C GLY A 437 -2.99 10.64 3.02
N PHE A 438 -3.99 11.16 2.33
CA PHE A 438 -5.13 10.39 1.86
C PHE A 438 -5.37 10.54 0.36
N SER A 439 -6.04 9.54 -0.21
CA SER A 439 -6.54 9.52 -1.59
C SER A 439 -8.04 9.80 -1.59
N VAL A 440 -8.43 11.02 -1.25
CA VAL A 440 -9.83 11.42 -1.17
C VAL A 440 -10.17 12.36 -2.33
N PRO A 441 -11.23 12.05 -3.11
CA PRO A 441 -11.68 12.94 -4.18
C PRO A 441 -12.25 14.25 -3.64
N GLU A 442 -12.42 15.24 -4.53
CA GLU A 442 -13.18 16.45 -4.23
C GLU A 442 -14.59 16.12 -3.66
N PRO A 443 -15.12 16.85 -2.68
CA PRO A 443 -14.65 18.18 -2.24
C PRO A 443 -13.60 18.15 -1.11
N LEU A 444 -13.22 17.01 -0.57
CA LEU A 444 -12.26 16.94 0.54
C LEU A 444 -10.80 17.10 0.07
N GLY A 445 -10.52 16.82 -1.20
CA GLY A 445 -9.33 17.26 -1.92
C GLY A 445 -7.98 16.79 -1.36
N GLY A 446 -7.87 15.61 -0.76
CA GLY A 446 -6.60 15.12 -0.23
C GLY A 446 -6.19 15.78 1.09
N PRO A 447 -6.79 15.36 2.20
CA PRO A 447 -6.42 15.85 3.53
C PRO A 447 -5.05 15.32 3.97
N LEU A 448 -4.36 16.13 4.76
CA LEU A 448 -3.16 15.75 5.49
C LEU A 448 -3.47 15.82 6.98
N PHE A 449 -3.34 14.69 7.67
CA PHE A 449 -3.54 14.58 9.12
C PHE A 449 -2.21 14.55 9.86
N HIS A 450 -2.26 14.96 11.12
CA HIS A 450 -1.13 15.02 12.02
C HIS A 450 -1.48 14.30 13.32
N PHE A 451 -0.59 13.43 13.76
CA PHE A 451 -0.73 12.66 14.99
C PHE A 451 0.52 12.78 15.84
N ASN A 452 0.34 13.06 17.12
CA ASN A 452 1.41 12.90 18.08
C ASN A 452 1.45 11.48 18.64
N LEU A 453 2.62 11.02 19.09
CA LEU A 453 2.79 9.69 19.65
C LEU A 453 3.05 9.74 21.16
N THR A 454 2.41 8.81 21.86
CA THR A 454 2.49 8.65 23.32
C THR A 454 2.96 7.23 23.70
N GLY A 455 3.01 6.90 24.99
CA GLY A 455 3.29 5.54 25.45
C GLY A 455 4.60 4.97 24.92
N ASN A 456 5.70 5.66 25.10
CA ASN A 456 7.00 5.32 24.50
C ASN A 456 6.96 5.25 22.97
N ARG A 457 6.16 6.10 22.38
CA ARG A 457 5.95 6.20 20.93
C ARG A 457 5.37 4.93 20.30
N ARG A 458 4.49 4.29 21.04
CA ARG A 458 3.81 3.05 20.64
C ARG A 458 2.29 3.22 20.50
N LYS A 459 1.79 4.42 20.77
CA LYS A 459 0.36 4.75 20.73
C LYS A 459 0.15 6.10 20.10
N ILE A 460 -0.95 6.23 19.40
CA ILE A 460 -1.44 7.53 18.93
C ILE A 460 -2.04 8.28 20.12
N GLY A 461 -1.59 9.53 20.30
CA GLY A 461 -2.17 10.45 21.25
C GLY A 461 -3.33 11.20 20.61
N VAL A 462 -4.43 11.34 21.35
CA VAL A 462 -5.61 12.09 20.94
C VAL A 462 -6.02 13.06 22.05
N ASP A 463 -6.30 14.29 21.67
CA ASP A 463 -6.74 15.35 22.59
C ASP A 463 -8.26 15.59 22.49
N ASP A 464 -8.88 15.19 21.39
CA ASP A 464 -10.33 15.29 21.19
C ASP A 464 -11.04 14.16 21.96
N PRO A 465 -11.96 14.51 22.90
CA PRO A 465 -12.66 13.50 23.68
C PRO A 465 -13.50 12.52 22.85
N ARG A 466 -13.90 12.89 21.62
CA ARG A 466 -14.63 12.00 20.71
C ARG A 466 -13.77 10.85 20.22
N LEU A 467 -12.46 11.04 20.22
CA LEU A 467 -11.46 10.05 19.76
C LEU A 467 -10.83 9.27 20.92
N GLU A 468 -11.41 9.27 22.12
CA GLU A 468 -10.82 8.60 23.30
C GLU A 468 -10.57 7.10 23.07
N ASP A 469 -11.42 6.44 22.29
CA ASP A 469 -11.28 5.04 21.88
C ASP A 469 -10.40 4.84 20.64
N ARG A 470 -9.87 5.95 20.07
CA ARG A 470 -9.05 5.96 18.84
C ARG A 470 -9.77 5.46 17.59
N VAL A 471 -11.07 5.62 17.55
CA VAL A 471 -11.89 5.41 16.36
C VAL A 471 -12.58 6.72 16.02
N ALA A 472 -12.42 7.20 14.80
CA ALA A 472 -13.25 8.27 14.28
C ALA A 472 -14.56 7.67 13.74
N ASP A 473 -15.67 7.96 14.42
CA ASP A 473 -17.00 7.51 14.03
C ASP A 473 -17.58 8.41 12.91
N ASN A 474 -16.85 8.50 11.80
CA ASN A 474 -17.31 9.23 10.63
C ASN A 474 -18.59 8.62 10.04
N LEU A 475 -19.40 9.47 9.37
CA LEU A 475 -20.79 9.15 9.06
C LEU A 475 -20.95 8.37 7.75
N THR A 476 -20.01 8.50 6.84
CA THR A 476 -20.01 7.86 5.52
C THR A 476 -18.61 7.88 4.89
N PHE A 477 -18.46 7.22 3.75
CA PHE A 477 -17.21 7.19 2.99
C PHE A 477 -16.65 8.58 2.69
N HIS A 478 -15.33 8.71 2.79
CA HIS A 478 -14.58 9.93 2.47
C HIS A 478 -15.03 11.17 3.25
N GLU A 479 -15.56 10.98 4.45
CA GLU A 479 -16.03 12.03 5.33
C GLU A 479 -15.21 12.01 6.63
N MET A 480 -14.98 13.16 7.26
CA MET A 480 -13.96 13.33 8.32
C MET A 480 -14.55 13.65 9.70
N THR A 481 -15.85 13.47 9.91
CA THR A 481 -16.45 13.70 11.24
C THR A 481 -15.62 13.00 12.33
N GLU A 482 -15.46 13.68 13.44
CA GLU A 482 -14.60 13.34 14.58
C GLU A 482 -13.09 13.46 14.35
N SER A 483 -12.60 13.26 13.12
CA SER A 483 -11.17 13.40 12.82
C SER A 483 -10.75 14.79 12.32
N GLU A 484 -11.65 15.77 12.29
CA GLU A 484 -11.36 17.14 11.85
C GLU A 484 -10.28 17.82 12.71
N SER A 485 -10.21 17.45 14.00
CA SER A 485 -9.20 17.97 14.94
C SER A 485 -7.78 17.52 14.60
N LEU A 486 -7.62 16.48 13.83
CA LEU A 486 -6.33 15.94 13.38
C LEU A 486 -5.87 16.54 12.05
N LEU A 487 -6.75 17.28 11.36
CA LEU A 487 -6.47 17.86 10.05
C LEU A 487 -5.49 19.03 10.18
N ILE A 488 -4.36 18.97 9.45
CA ILE A 488 -3.37 20.04 9.41
C ILE A 488 -3.27 20.73 8.05
N GLY A 489 -3.73 20.05 6.99
CA GLY A 489 -3.73 20.61 5.63
C GLY A 489 -4.76 19.95 4.73
N ARG A 490 -5.07 20.59 3.61
CA ARG A 490 -6.07 20.13 2.62
C ARG A 490 -5.67 20.50 1.20
N ASP A 491 -6.39 19.93 0.24
CA ASP A 491 -6.29 20.21 -1.20
C ASP A 491 -4.97 19.73 -1.83
N PHE A 492 -4.34 18.70 -1.24
CA PHE A 492 -3.13 18.09 -1.77
C PHE A 492 -3.39 17.12 -2.93
N GLY A 493 -4.63 16.74 -3.20
CA GLY A 493 -4.94 15.64 -4.12
C GLY A 493 -4.59 14.27 -3.52
N ILE A 494 -4.17 13.33 -4.36
CA ILE A 494 -3.77 11.99 -3.90
C ILE A 494 -2.35 12.04 -3.33
N ILE A 495 -2.23 11.99 -2.02
CA ILE A 495 -0.92 11.99 -1.34
C ILE A 495 -0.36 10.58 -1.33
N THR A 496 0.82 10.38 -1.91
CA THR A 496 1.44 9.04 -2.03
C THR A 496 2.74 8.86 -1.26
N ASP A 497 3.41 9.93 -0.89
CA ASP A 497 4.64 9.84 -0.08
C ASP A 497 4.85 11.10 0.76
N ILE A 498 5.38 10.91 1.97
CA ILE A 498 5.68 11.97 2.94
C ILE A 498 7.08 11.74 3.50
N LYS A 499 8.00 12.70 3.29
CA LYS A 499 9.40 12.58 3.70
C LYS A 499 9.91 13.85 4.38
N THR A 500 10.73 13.69 5.40
CA THR A 500 11.55 14.80 5.90
C THR A 500 12.73 15.02 4.94
N GLY A 501 12.85 16.21 4.39
CA GLY A 501 13.97 16.59 3.53
C GLY A 501 15.24 16.93 4.31
N PRO A 502 16.40 17.00 3.62
CA PRO A 502 17.68 17.36 4.23
C PRO A 502 17.71 18.75 4.88
N ASN A 503 16.81 19.64 4.48
CA ASN A 503 16.62 20.97 5.08
C ASN A 503 15.72 20.96 6.32
N GLY A 504 15.19 19.77 6.67
CA GLY A 504 14.32 19.57 7.82
C GLY A 504 12.84 19.85 7.57
N ASN A 505 12.46 20.31 6.40
CA ASN A 505 11.06 20.52 6.02
C ASN A 505 10.38 19.20 5.62
N LEU A 506 9.06 19.22 5.59
CA LEU A 506 8.27 18.07 5.17
C LEU A 506 7.95 18.16 3.67
N PHE A 507 8.20 17.10 2.94
CA PHE A 507 7.89 16.98 1.52
C PHE A 507 6.75 16.00 1.32
N VAL A 508 5.83 16.37 0.44
CA VAL A 508 4.60 15.62 0.14
C VAL A 508 4.49 15.46 -1.36
N ILE A 509 4.27 14.23 -1.83
CA ILE A 509 3.99 13.94 -3.24
C ILE A 509 2.49 13.90 -3.47
N SER A 510 2.04 14.62 -4.48
CA SER A 510 0.69 14.55 -5.02
C SER A 510 0.72 13.86 -6.39
N LEU A 511 0.13 12.69 -6.47
CA LEU A 511 0.16 11.84 -7.67
C LEU A 511 -0.68 12.43 -8.80
N ASP A 512 -1.91 12.82 -8.52
CA ASP A 512 -2.87 13.32 -9.52
C ASP A 512 -2.57 14.77 -9.95
N GLN A 513 -1.95 15.57 -9.05
CA GLN A 513 -1.48 16.91 -9.38
C GLN A 513 -0.09 16.91 -10.04
N GLY A 514 0.59 15.76 -10.09
CA GLY A 514 1.92 15.64 -10.68
C GLY A 514 2.97 16.52 -9.99
N THR A 515 2.89 16.71 -8.68
CA THR A 515 3.63 17.76 -7.97
C THR A 515 4.26 17.24 -6.68
N VAL A 516 5.48 17.69 -6.41
CA VAL A 516 6.10 17.57 -5.09
C VAL A 516 5.96 18.91 -4.37
N TYR A 517 5.35 18.90 -3.20
CA TYR A 517 5.19 20.05 -2.33
C TYR A 517 6.18 20.02 -1.17
N GLU A 518 6.57 21.18 -0.70
CA GLU A 518 7.36 21.36 0.51
C GLU A 518 6.54 22.19 1.51
N ILE A 519 6.35 21.64 2.70
CA ILE A 519 5.75 22.30 3.85
C ILE A 519 6.89 22.84 4.72
N PHE A 520 6.85 24.12 5.03
CA PHE A 520 7.89 24.81 5.79
C PHE A 520 7.27 25.84 6.74
N ARG A 521 8.04 26.29 7.71
CA ARG A 521 7.59 27.32 8.65
C ARG A 521 7.56 28.67 7.97
N SER A 522 6.40 29.34 8.00
CA SER A 522 6.28 30.74 7.60
C SER A 522 7.05 31.63 8.58
N LYS A 523 7.73 32.65 8.07
CA LYS A 523 8.53 33.59 8.91
C LYS A 523 7.61 34.48 9.74
#